data_6466be2bb378166d5f39e59b3c2f8df0
#
_entry.id   6466be2bb378166d5f39e59b3c2f8df0
#
_cell.length_a   1.000
_cell.length_b   1.000
_cell.length_c   1.000
_cell.angle_alpha   90.00
_cell.angle_beta   90.00
_cell.angle_gamma   90.00
#
_symmetry.space_group_name_H-M   'P 1'
#
loop_
_entity.id
_entity.type
_entity.pdbx_description
1 polymer ?
#
loop_
_entity_poly.entity_id
_entity_poly.type
_entity_poly.pdbx_seq_one_letter_code
_entity_poly.pdbx_strand_id
1 'polypeptide(L)'
;MQARLSHVSRPAPFIDAVSRLRHARPMSLLFDRVPVIDISGLHDPASGDPASPGGRLAAVQIGEACRAHGFFYVSQHGVDPALVARLDRLARMFFALPKEQKRRWPMADGGRAWRGYFSTGGELTSGRPDWKEGLYLGAELPPDDPRVLAGTPLHGANLWPDVPGLRDTVLEYLAAVTAVGQRVLGGIALSLDLPPVYFLTHATADPLVLLRLFNYPAVPDGAVVEAPWGVGEHTDYGLLTLLYQDDSGGLEVHARRGWIEAPPLPGTFVCNIGDMLDRMTAGLYRSTPHRVKLNRGGRDRLSVPLFLDPSFDSRVQPIPGLPPAEDDSASRWDASNVHVFAGTYGDYLMGKVGKVFPELGASVLP
;
A
#
# COMPACT_ATOMS: atom_id res chain seq x y z
N MET A 1 21.64 57.01 -14.16
CA MET A 1 21.48 55.72 -14.83
C MET A 1 20.82 54.77 -13.83
N GLN A 2 19.46 54.75 -13.85
CA GLN A 2 18.64 54.00 -12.89
C GLN A 2 18.38 52.61 -13.47
N ALA A 3 18.80 51.58 -12.74
CA ALA A 3 18.54 50.19 -13.08
C ALA A 3 17.08 49.85 -12.78
N ARG A 4 16.33 49.36 -13.77
CA ARG A 4 14.98 48.81 -13.63
C ARG A 4 15.08 47.46 -12.92
N LEU A 5 14.50 47.38 -11.74
CA LEU A 5 14.23 46.10 -11.06
C LEU A 5 13.05 45.41 -11.79
N SER A 6 13.33 44.26 -12.40
CA SER A 6 12.34 43.40 -12.99
C SER A 6 11.47 42.78 -11.89
N HIS A 7 10.16 42.99 -11.96
CA HIS A 7 9.17 42.34 -11.13
C HIS A 7 9.18 40.83 -11.42
N VAL A 8 9.72 40.06 -10.50
CA VAL A 8 9.47 38.62 -10.43
C VAL A 8 8.04 38.45 -9.88
N SER A 9 7.12 37.98 -10.72
CA SER A 9 5.76 37.66 -10.31
C SER A 9 5.81 36.59 -9.23
N ARG A 10 5.30 36.89 -8.03
CA ARG A 10 5.10 35.93 -6.95
C ARG A 10 4.13 34.84 -7.46
N PRO A 11 4.40 33.54 -7.24
CA PRO A 11 3.42 32.51 -7.54
C PRO A 11 2.16 32.76 -6.70
N ALA A 12 0.99 32.53 -7.29
CA ALA A 12 -0.29 32.65 -6.61
C ALA A 12 -0.27 31.80 -5.33
N PRO A 13 -0.86 32.30 -4.22
CA PRO A 13 -0.80 31.59 -2.95
C PRO A 13 -1.46 30.21 -3.09
N PHE A 14 -0.76 29.17 -2.65
CA PHE A 14 -1.18 27.76 -2.62
C PHE A 14 -2.63 27.56 -2.09
N ILE A 15 -3.08 28.42 -1.17
CA ILE A 15 -4.44 28.43 -0.59
C ILE A 15 -5.53 28.61 -1.65
N ASP A 16 -5.28 29.39 -2.71
CA ASP A 16 -6.25 29.61 -3.80
C ASP A 16 -6.43 28.36 -4.69
N ALA A 17 -5.36 27.61 -4.89
CA ALA A 17 -5.40 26.37 -5.66
C ALA A 17 -6.18 25.27 -4.93
N VAL A 18 -5.93 25.10 -3.62
CA VAL A 18 -6.65 24.13 -2.77
C VAL A 18 -8.13 24.47 -2.62
N SER A 19 -8.48 25.76 -2.50
CA SER A 19 -9.89 26.24 -2.48
C SER A 19 -10.60 25.89 -3.78
N ARG A 20 -9.97 26.08 -4.93
CA ARG A 20 -10.51 25.69 -6.25
C ARG A 20 -10.67 24.18 -6.39
N LEU A 21 -9.77 23.38 -5.83
CA LEU A 21 -9.84 21.92 -5.85
C LEU A 21 -11.04 21.36 -5.05
N ARG A 22 -11.44 22.03 -3.95
CA ARG A 22 -12.65 21.64 -3.19
C ARG A 22 -13.96 22.07 -3.87
N HIS A 23 -13.96 23.16 -4.64
CA HIS A 23 -15.15 23.71 -5.29
C HIS A 23 -15.27 23.35 -6.77
N ALA A 24 -14.23 22.78 -7.38
CA ALA A 24 -14.40 22.12 -8.66
C ALA A 24 -15.44 21.02 -8.45
N ARG A 25 -16.67 21.22 -8.97
CA ARG A 25 -17.65 20.14 -9.06
C ARG A 25 -16.90 18.97 -9.67
N PRO A 26 -16.84 17.80 -9.00
CA PRO A 26 -16.32 16.63 -9.65
C PRO A 26 -17.14 16.48 -10.93
N MET A 27 -16.51 16.56 -12.07
CA MET A 27 -17.09 16.05 -13.29
C MET A 27 -17.51 14.62 -12.91
N SER A 28 -18.83 14.36 -12.85
CA SER A 28 -19.42 13.17 -12.26
C SER A 28 -19.12 11.96 -13.15
N LEU A 29 -17.86 11.58 -13.20
CA LEU A 29 -17.46 10.24 -13.54
C LEU A 29 -17.77 9.41 -12.30
N LEU A 30 -19.03 9.00 -12.22
CA LEU A 30 -19.47 7.92 -11.38
C LEU A 30 -18.75 6.68 -11.90
N PHE A 31 -17.53 6.44 -11.39
CA PHE A 31 -16.78 5.24 -11.72
C PHE A 31 -17.50 4.06 -11.08
N ASP A 32 -18.30 3.36 -11.84
CA ASP A 32 -18.83 2.04 -11.45
C ASP A 32 -17.73 0.97 -11.50
N ARG A 33 -16.50 1.37 -11.73
CA ARG A 33 -15.30 0.52 -11.81
C ARG A 33 -14.02 1.29 -11.43
N VAL A 34 -13.01 0.56 -10.95
CA VAL A 34 -11.68 1.09 -10.66
C VAL A 34 -11.00 1.55 -11.96
N PRO A 35 -10.53 2.81 -12.07
CA PRO A 35 -9.92 3.33 -13.30
C PRO A 35 -8.54 2.75 -13.57
N VAL A 36 -8.13 2.70 -14.84
CA VAL A 36 -6.77 2.33 -15.27
C VAL A 36 -6.01 3.58 -15.66
N ILE A 37 -4.84 3.78 -15.09
CA ILE A 37 -3.99 4.96 -15.30
C ILE A 37 -2.64 4.54 -15.87
N ASP A 38 -2.29 5.11 -17.02
CA ASP A 38 -0.97 4.97 -17.64
C ASP A 38 0.01 5.92 -16.93
N ILE A 39 1.02 5.34 -16.27
CA ILE A 39 2.04 6.11 -15.55
C ILE A 39 3.39 6.23 -16.29
N SER A 40 3.45 5.86 -17.56
CA SER A 40 4.70 5.93 -18.35
C SER A 40 5.32 7.33 -18.40
N GLY A 41 4.48 8.36 -18.26
CA GLY A 41 4.94 9.75 -18.23
C GLY A 41 5.40 10.27 -16.86
N LEU A 42 5.27 9.50 -15.79
CA LEU A 42 5.78 9.87 -14.46
C LEU A 42 7.26 9.51 -14.35
N HIS A 43 8.09 10.50 -14.02
CA HIS A 43 9.52 10.32 -13.79
C HIS A 43 9.82 9.92 -12.34
N ASP A 44 11.04 9.44 -12.11
CA ASP A 44 11.55 9.28 -10.75
C ASP A 44 11.56 10.67 -10.07
N PRO A 45 10.88 10.83 -8.93
CA PRO A 45 10.86 12.12 -8.23
C PRO A 45 12.25 12.59 -7.79
N ALA A 46 13.21 11.69 -7.60
CA ALA A 46 14.59 12.03 -7.26
C ALA A 46 15.41 12.57 -8.45
N SER A 47 14.96 12.37 -9.71
CA SER A 47 15.68 12.86 -10.88
C SER A 47 15.72 14.38 -10.98
N GLY A 48 14.77 15.07 -10.35
CA GLY A 48 14.60 16.51 -10.50
C GLY A 48 14.01 16.94 -11.85
N ASP A 49 13.67 15.98 -12.72
CA ASP A 49 13.09 16.27 -14.03
C ASP A 49 11.70 16.89 -13.92
N PRO A 50 11.36 17.89 -14.73
CA PRO A 50 10.03 18.46 -14.73
C PRO A 50 9.02 17.44 -15.25
N ALA A 51 7.80 17.48 -14.71
CA ALA A 51 6.72 16.61 -15.16
C ALA A 51 6.47 16.75 -16.68
N SER A 52 6.50 15.63 -17.39
CA SER A 52 6.14 15.55 -18.80
C SER A 52 4.65 15.84 -19.01
N PRO A 53 4.19 16.15 -20.23
CA PRO A 53 2.75 16.25 -20.52
C PRO A 53 1.97 15.00 -20.11
N GLY A 54 2.52 13.80 -20.37
CA GLY A 54 1.93 12.51 -19.96
C GLY A 54 1.91 12.37 -18.44
N GLY A 55 2.98 12.77 -17.75
CA GLY A 55 3.05 12.76 -16.28
C GLY A 55 2.04 13.71 -15.63
N ARG A 56 1.81 14.88 -16.21
CA ARG A 56 0.76 15.79 -15.71
C ARG A 56 -0.64 15.23 -15.92
N LEU A 57 -0.90 14.56 -17.06
CA LEU A 57 -2.16 13.87 -17.29
C LEU A 57 -2.38 12.74 -16.29
N ALA A 58 -1.36 11.90 -16.08
CA ALA A 58 -1.41 10.82 -15.07
C ALA A 58 -1.68 11.39 -13.66
N ALA A 59 -1.02 12.50 -13.28
CA ALA A 59 -1.24 13.15 -11.98
C ALA A 59 -2.70 13.62 -11.81
N VAL A 60 -3.31 14.21 -12.84
CA VAL A 60 -4.73 14.62 -12.81
C VAL A 60 -5.62 13.39 -12.59
N GLN A 61 -5.42 12.32 -13.36
CA GLN A 61 -6.19 11.08 -13.24
C GLN A 61 -6.03 10.41 -11.88
N ILE A 62 -4.80 10.38 -11.33
CA ILE A 62 -4.52 9.89 -9.97
C ILE A 62 -5.29 10.72 -8.94
N GLY A 63 -5.22 12.04 -9.03
CA GLY A 63 -5.95 12.93 -8.11
C GLY A 63 -7.46 12.71 -8.15
N GLU A 64 -8.05 12.52 -9.33
CA GLU A 64 -9.47 12.18 -9.50
C GLU A 64 -9.81 10.83 -8.86
N ALA A 65 -8.99 9.80 -9.12
CA ALA A 65 -9.17 8.46 -8.56
C ALA A 65 -9.07 8.47 -7.03
N CYS A 66 -8.08 9.18 -6.46
CA CYS A 66 -7.91 9.32 -5.01
C CYS A 66 -9.10 10.01 -4.34
N ARG A 67 -9.70 11.03 -4.99
CA ARG A 67 -10.92 11.71 -4.47
C ARG A 67 -12.17 10.86 -4.59
N ALA A 68 -12.24 10.00 -5.62
CA ALA A 68 -13.43 9.20 -5.90
C ALA A 68 -13.49 7.91 -5.09
N HIS A 69 -12.41 7.15 -5.10
CA HIS A 69 -12.37 5.77 -4.58
C HIS A 69 -11.11 5.44 -3.79
N GLY A 70 -10.03 6.24 -3.86
CA GLY A 70 -8.76 5.86 -3.29
C GLY A 70 -8.09 4.63 -3.93
N PHE A 71 -8.63 4.15 -5.07
CA PHE A 71 -8.19 2.96 -5.81
C PHE A 71 -8.08 3.24 -7.30
N PHE A 72 -7.04 2.69 -7.95
CA PHE A 72 -6.83 2.72 -9.39
C PHE A 72 -5.88 1.60 -9.82
N TYR A 73 -5.93 1.22 -11.10
CA TYR A 73 -4.89 0.36 -11.68
C TYR A 73 -3.77 1.21 -12.23
N VAL A 74 -2.54 0.74 -12.03
CA VAL A 74 -1.32 1.32 -12.59
C VAL A 74 -0.89 0.48 -13.78
N SER A 75 -0.89 1.05 -14.98
CA SER A 75 -0.40 0.44 -16.22
C SER A 75 0.86 1.13 -16.71
N GLN A 76 1.57 0.50 -17.64
CA GLN A 76 2.85 0.99 -18.21
C GLN A 76 3.88 1.35 -17.12
N HIS A 77 3.88 0.59 -16.05
CA HIS A 77 4.72 0.81 -14.87
C HIS A 77 6.19 0.42 -15.08
N GLY A 78 6.54 -0.28 -16.17
CA GLY A 78 7.92 -0.61 -16.53
C GLY A 78 8.57 -1.75 -15.74
N VAL A 79 7.85 -2.41 -14.83
CA VAL A 79 8.34 -3.64 -14.18
C VAL A 79 8.33 -4.76 -15.21
N ASP A 80 9.45 -5.49 -15.31
CA ASP A 80 9.59 -6.59 -16.26
C ASP A 80 8.52 -7.67 -16.01
N PRO A 81 7.66 -8.00 -17.00
CA PRO A 81 6.68 -9.08 -16.87
C PRO A 81 7.32 -10.45 -16.55
N ALA A 82 8.56 -10.69 -16.98
CA ALA A 82 9.28 -11.91 -16.65
C ALA A 82 9.64 -12.01 -15.15
N LEU A 83 9.93 -10.87 -14.51
CA LEU A 83 10.13 -10.79 -13.05
C LEU A 83 8.85 -11.12 -12.30
N VAL A 84 7.72 -10.54 -12.71
CA VAL A 84 6.40 -10.82 -12.08
C VAL A 84 6.03 -12.29 -12.24
N ALA A 85 6.18 -12.86 -13.43
CA ALA A 85 5.91 -14.28 -13.69
C ALA A 85 6.85 -15.21 -12.91
N ARG A 86 8.11 -14.83 -12.74
CA ARG A 86 9.09 -15.58 -11.93
C ARG A 86 8.68 -15.57 -10.46
N LEU A 87 8.26 -14.41 -9.91
CA LEU A 87 7.79 -14.30 -8.54
C LEU A 87 6.53 -15.15 -8.31
N ASP A 88 5.52 -15.06 -9.20
CA ASP A 88 4.28 -15.86 -9.13
C ASP A 88 4.63 -17.36 -9.05
N ARG A 89 5.45 -17.85 -9.97
CA ARG A 89 5.86 -19.27 -10.00
C ARG A 89 6.56 -19.69 -8.71
N LEU A 90 7.51 -18.90 -8.21
CA LEU A 90 8.28 -19.26 -7.01
C LEU A 90 7.43 -19.17 -5.74
N ALA A 91 6.51 -18.21 -5.65
CA ALA A 91 5.54 -18.12 -4.57
C ALA A 91 4.62 -19.36 -4.54
N ARG A 92 4.12 -19.79 -5.71
CA ARG A 92 3.32 -21.03 -5.80
C ARG A 92 4.13 -22.28 -5.44
N MET A 93 5.38 -22.34 -5.83
CA MET A 93 6.28 -23.45 -5.40
C MET A 93 6.42 -23.50 -3.88
N PHE A 94 6.56 -22.34 -3.23
CA PHE A 94 6.60 -22.27 -1.76
C PHE A 94 5.28 -22.73 -1.14
N PHE A 95 4.13 -22.20 -1.60
CA PHE A 95 2.83 -22.56 -1.01
C PHE A 95 2.41 -23.99 -1.29
N ALA A 96 2.91 -24.64 -2.34
CA ALA A 96 2.69 -26.04 -2.64
C ALA A 96 3.49 -27.00 -1.73
N LEU A 97 4.45 -26.48 -0.95
CA LEU A 97 5.17 -27.32 0.03
C LEU A 97 4.21 -27.86 1.10
N PRO A 98 4.47 -29.06 1.64
CA PRO A 98 3.77 -29.58 2.80
C PRO A 98 3.75 -28.57 3.95
N LYS A 99 2.64 -28.53 4.71
CA LYS A 99 2.45 -27.57 5.80
C LYS A 99 3.59 -27.59 6.83
N GLU A 100 4.09 -28.77 7.15
CA GLU A 100 5.20 -28.96 8.07
C GLU A 100 6.49 -28.35 7.55
N GLN A 101 6.72 -28.37 6.25
CA GLN A 101 7.87 -27.71 5.64
C GLN A 101 7.72 -26.20 5.67
N LYS A 102 6.54 -25.64 5.31
CA LYS A 102 6.30 -24.19 5.39
C LYS A 102 6.48 -23.65 6.81
N ARG A 103 6.10 -24.42 7.82
CA ARG A 103 6.24 -24.07 9.25
C ARG A 103 7.69 -24.02 9.76
N ARG A 104 8.68 -24.36 8.94
CA ARG A 104 10.10 -24.21 9.31
C ARG A 104 10.55 -22.75 9.36
N TRP A 105 9.75 -21.83 8.83
CA TRP A 105 10.01 -20.38 8.84
C TRP A 105 8.85 -19.60 9.49
N PRO A 106 8.50 -19.91 10.75
CA PRO A 106 7.34 -19.31 11.38
C PRO A 106 7.62 -17.83 11.70
N MET A 107 6.60 -16.99 11.69
CA MET A 107 6.74 -15.56 12.05
C MET A 107 7.34 -15.34 13.45
N ALA A 108 7.16 -16.28 14.38
CA ALA A 108 7.77 -16.21 15.70
C ALA A 108 9.32 -16.15 15.65
N ASP A 109 9.94 -16.85 14.70
CA ASP A 109 11.39 -16.85 14.53
C ASP A 109 11.91 -15.54 13.89
N GLY A 110 11.02 -14.79 13.22
CA GLY A 110 11.30 -13.45 12.70
C GLY A 110 11.38 -12.38 13.79
N GLY A 111 10.98 -12.70 15.01
CA GLY A 111 11.06 -11.80 16.15
C GLY A 111 10.51 -10.40 15.86
N ARG A 112 11.22 -9.37 16.29
CA ARG A 112 10.81 -7.96 16.11
C ARG A 112 10.76 -7.51 14.63
N ALA A 113 11.43 -8.23 13.71
CA ALA A 113 11.36 -7.94 12.28
C ALA A 113 9.99 -8.29 11.68
N TRP A 114 9.19 -9.12 12.35
CA TRP A 114 7.85 -9.51 11.91
C TRP A 114 7.85 -10.15 10.51
N ARG A 115 8.80 -11.08 10.31
CA ARG A 115 9.00 -11.82 9.06
C ARG A 115 8.68 -13.30 9.26
N GLY A 116 8.26 -13.95 8.19
CA GLY A 116 8.06 -15.40 8.19
C GLY A 116 6.66 -15.83 7.78
N TYR A 117 6.42 -17.11 7.91
CA TYR A 117 5.19 -17.78 7.48
C TYR A 117 4.15 -17.87 8.61
N PHE A 118 2.89 -17.69 8.25
CA PHE A 118 1.72 -18.04 9.06
C PHE A 118 0.74 -18.92 8.28
N SER A 119 0.08 -19.85 8.98
CA SER A 119 -0.88 -20.77 8.38
C SER A 119 -2.25 -20.12 8.18
N THR A 120 -3.10 -20.73 7.38
CA THR A 120 -4.50 -20.33 7.18
C THR A 120 -5.20 -20.10 8.53
N GLY A 121 -5.88 -18.94 8.65
CA GLY A 121 -6.54 -18.51 9.88
C GLY A 121 -5.61 -17.87 10.92
N GLY A 122 -4.31 -17.77 10.65
CA GLY A 122 -3.33 -17.21 11.59
C GLY A 122 -3.32 -15.69 11.68
N GLU A 123 -3.95 -15.00 10.73
CA GLU A 123 -4.13 -13.55 10.74
C GLU A 123 -5.59 -13.18 10.97
N LEU A 124 -5.82 -12.19 11.84
CA LEU A 124 -7.16 -11.76 12.26
C LEU A 124 -7.48 -10.37 11.68
N THR A 125 -8.05 -10.31 10.49
CA THR A 125 -8.56 -9.03 9.98
C THR A 125 -9.93 -8.73 10.59
N SER A 126 -10.09 -7.52 11.13
CA SER A 126 -11.32 -7.13 11.84
C SER A 126 -11.71 -8.09 12.98
N GLY A 127 -10.72 -8.70 13.65
CA GLY A 127 -10.91 -9.61 14.77
C GLY A 127 -11.46 -10.99 14.40
N ARG A 128 -11.45 -11.36 13.12
CA ARG A 128 -11.87 -12.68 12.61
C ARG A 128 -10.79 -13.33 11.78
N PRO A 129 -10.63 -14.67 11.83
CA PRO A 129 -9.66 -15.37 11.01
C PRO A 129 -9.89 -15.17 9.51
N ASP A 130 -8.81 -14.88 8.79
CA ASP A 130 -8.81 -14.81 7.34
C ASP A 130 -8.57 -16.20 6.73
N TRP A 131 -9.23 -16.49 5.59
CA TRP A 131 -9.00 -17.73 4.85
C TRP A 131 -7.82 -17.56 3.90
N LYS A 132 -6.64 -17.32 4.47
CA LYS A 132 -5.37 -17.23 3.75
C LYS A 132 -4.21 -17.71 4.61
N GLU A 133 -3.14 -18.14 3.96
CA GLU A 133 -1.82 -18.29 4.54
C GLU A 133 -0.88 -17.27 3.90
N GLY A 134 0.24 -16.95 4.54
CA GLY A 134 1.13 -15.93 4.01
C GLY A 134 2.59 -16.07 4.44
N LEU A 135 3.46 -15.48 3.63
CA LEU A 135 4.87 -15.26 3.95
C LEU A 135 5.11 -13.74 4.02
N TYR A 136 5.49 -13.26 5.20
CA TYR A 136 5.79 -11.87 5.46
C TYR A 136 7.26 -11.59 5.20
N LEU A 137 7.51 -10.59 4.37
CA LEU A 137 8.82 -10.14 3.92
C LEU A 137 8.89 -8.60 3.96
N GLY A 138 10.07 -8.04 3.74
CA GLY A 138 10.27 -6.60 3.63
C GLY A 138 11.69 -6.28 3.21
N ALA A 139 12.12 -5.03 3.40
CA ALA A 139 13.49 -4.64 3.17
C ALA A 139 14.44 -5.56 3.95
N GLU A 140 15.46 -6.06 3.26
CA GLU A 140 16.49 -6.92 3.86
C GLU A 140 17.53 -6.05 4.56
N LEU A 141 17.63 -6.17 5.88
CA LEU A 141 18.58 -5.40 6.66
C LEU A 141 19.61 -6.34 7.29
N PRO A 142 20.90 -5.99 7.20
CA PRO A 142 21.96 -6.79 7.82
C PRO A 142 21.92 -6.65 9.36
N PRO A 143 22.52 -7.59 10.10
CA PRO A 143 22.52 -7.60 11.56
C PRO A 143 23.17 -6.35 12.21
N ASP A 144 24.05 -5.68 11.50
CA ASP A 144 24.78 -4.47 11.93
C ASP A 144 24.06 -3.16 11.52
N ASP A 145 22.88 -3.23 10.89
CA ASP A 145 22.07 -2.04 10.62
C ASP A 145 21.68 -1.36 11.96
N PRO A 146 21.85 -0.04 12.09
CA PRO A 146 21.53 0.68 13.32
C PRO A 146 20.12 0.43 13.86
N ARG A 147 19.13 0.27 12.98
CA ARG A 147 17.73 0.00 13.37
C ARG A 147 17.57 -1.41 13.95
N VAL A 148 18.30 -2.38 13.38
CA VAL A 148 18.33 -3.77 13.87
C VAL A 148 19.01 -3.82 15.22
N LEU A 149 20.17 -3.17 15.38
CA LEU A 149 20.89 -3.06 16.65
C LEU A 149 20.06 -2.36 17.74
N ALA A 150 19.28 -1.34 17.37
CA ALA A 150 18.36 -0.65 18.28
C ALA A 150 17.11 -1.50 18.60
N GLY A 151 16.89 -2.63 17.95
CA GLY A 151 15.69 -3.45 18.10
C GLY A 151 14.42 -2.77 17.59
N THR A 152 14.53 -1.87 16.58
CA THR A 152 13.39 -1.19 15.99
C THR A 152 12.43 -2.21 15.39
N PRO A 153 11.13 -2.21 15.75
CA PRO A 153 10.16 -3.15 15.21
C PRO A 153 10.07 -3.08 13.68
N LEU A 154 9.75 -4.21 13.04
CA LEU A 154 9.61 -4.36 11.59
C LEU A 154 10.91 -4.17 10.78
N HIS A 155 12.06 -4.03 11.44
CA HIS A 155 13.37 -3.92 10.83
C HIS A 155 14.20 -5.18 11.13
N GLY A 156 14.78 -5.78 10.11
CA GLY A 156 15.62 -6.97 10.24
C GLY A 156 15.74 -7.79 8.96
N ALA A 157 16.40 -8.93 9.08
CA ALA A 157 16.52 -9.90 8.00
C ALA A 157 15.18 -10.61 7.74
N ASN A 158 14.98 -11.05 6.50
CA ASN A 158 13.88 -11.92 6.14
C ASN A 158 14.18 -13.37 6.50
N LEU A 159 13.14 -14.16 6.77
CA LEU A 159 13.25 -15.61 6.85
C LEU A 159 13.06 -16.19 5.45
N TRP A 160 14.12 -16.77 4.89
CA TRP A 160 14.12 -17.25 3.51
C TRP A 160 13.82 -18.73 3.43
N PRO A 161 12.68 -19.13 2.82
CA PRO A 161 12.42 -20.53 2.51
C PRO A 161 13.43 -21.11 1.53
N ASP A 162 13.71 -22.43 1.65
CA ASP A 162 14.61 -23.19 0.78
C ASP A 162 13.97 -23.42 -0.62
N VAL A 163 13.53 -22.33 -1.27
CA VAL A 163 13.04 -22.32 -2.66
C VAL A 163 14.08 -21.63 -3.52
N PRO A 164 14.79 -22.37 -4.40
CA PRO A 164 15.86 -21.80 -5.19
C PRO A 164 15.42 -20.58 -6.02
N GLY A 165 16.13 -19.47 -5.87
CA GLY A 165 15.87 -18.22 -6.57
C GLY A 165 14.76 -17.33 -5.96
N LEU A 166 14.05 -17.76 -4.92
CA LEU A 166 12.99 -16.96 -4.29
C LEU A 166 13.55 -15.67 -3.69
N ARG A 167 14.63 -15.77 -2.91
CA ARG A 167 15.27 -14.62 -2.27
C ARG A 167 15.62 -13.53 -3.29
N ASP A 168 16.38 -13.86 -4.29
CA ASP A 168 16.87 -12.88 -5.26
C ASP A 168 15.72 -12.28 -6.08
N THR A 169 14.72 -13.11 -6.45
CA THR A 169 13.52 -12.63 -7.16
C THR A 169 12.70 -11.68 -6.31
N VAL A 170 12.51 -11.97 -5.02
CA VAL A 170 11.79 -11.10 -4.10
C VAL A 170 12.50 -9.76 -3.91
N LEU A 171 13.82 -9.77 -3.72
CA LEU A 171 14.59 -8.55 -3.54
C LEU A 171 14.59 -7.68 -4.81
N GLU A 172 14.70 -8.28 -5.99
CA GLU A 172 14.55 -7.58 -7.27
C GLU A 172 13.15 -6.97 -7.44
N TYR A 173 12.10 -7.74 -7.10
CA TYR A 173 10.72 -7.28 -7.15
C TYR A 173 10.45 -6.14 -6.17
N LEU A 174 10.93 -6.24 -4.93
CA LEU A 174 10.84 -5.18 -3.91
C LEU A 174 11.41 -3.87 -4.45
N ALA A 175 12.62 -3.91 -5.01
CA ALA A 175 13.27 -2.71 -5.56
C ALA A 175 12.47 -2.12 -6.72
N ALA A 176 12.06 -2.96 -7.69
CA ALA A 176 11.33 -2.52 -8.87
C ALA A 176 9.97 -1.89 -8.53
N VAL A 177 9.18 -2.54 -7.65
CA VAL A 177 7.84 -2.05 -7.31
C VAL A 177 7.90 -0.86 -6.33
N THR A 178 8.90 -0.78 -5.45
CA THR A 178 9.16 0.42 -4.64
C THR A 178 9.41 1.63 -5.53
N ALA A 179 10.21 1.50 -6.59
CA ALA A 179 10.45 2.58 -7.54
C ALA A 179 9.16 3.00 -8.27
N VAL A 180 8.26 2.06 -8.59
CA VAL A 180 6.92 2.39 -9.11
C VAL A 180 6.13 3.20 -8.09
N GLY A 181 6.12 2.78 -6.83
CA GLY A 181 5.43 3.47 -5.74
C GLY A 181 5.92 4.91 -5.55
N GLN A 182 7.23 5.14 -5.60
CA GLN A 182 7.80 6.50 -5.52
C GLN A 182 7.34 7.38 -6.69
N ARG A 183 7.27 6.85 -7.92
CA ARG A 183 6.72 7.59 -9.07
C ARG A 183 5.24 7.92 -8.90
N VAL A 184 4.45 6.99 -8.37
CA VAL A 184 3.03 7.22 -8.07
C VAL A 184 2.87 8.30 -7.00
N LEU A 185 3.68 8.28 -5.92
CA LEU A 185 3.70 9.34 -4.91
C LEU A 185 4.08 10.69 -5.52
N GLY A 186 5.03 10.73 -6.47
CA GLY A 186 5.33 11.93 -7.25
C GLY A 186 4.11 12.44 -8.05
N GLY A 187 3.36 11.53 -8.67
CA GLY A 187 2.09 11.85 -9.33
C GLY A 187 1.02 12.39 -8.38
N ILE A 188 0.91 11.81 -7.18
CA ILE A 188 0.03 12.30 -6.11
C ILE A 188 0.46 13.71 -5.67
N ALA A 189 1.75 13.96 -5.47
CA ALA A 189 2.26 15.29 -5.14
C ALA A 189 1.86 16.32 -6.21
N LEU A 190 2.09 16.01 -7.48
CA LEU A 190 1.68 16.86 -8.61
C LEU A 190 0.17 17.14 -8.63
N SER A 191 -0.66 16.15 -8.30
CA SER A 191 -2.12 16.31 -8.25
C SER A 191 -2.63 17.22 -7.13
N LEU A 192 -1.72 17.54 -6.19
CA LEU A 192 -1.92 18.45 -5.05
C LEU A 192 -1.17 19.79 -5.24
N ASP A 193 -0.67 20.07 -6.45
CA ASP A 193 0.17 21.22 -6.76
C ASP A 193 1.47 21.30 -5.93
N LEU A 194 2.00 20.16 -5.51
CA LEU A 194 3.23 20.02 -4.76
C LEU A 194 4.41 19.62 -5.67
N PRO A 195 5.67 19.91 -5.28
CA PRO A 195 6.82 19.36 -5.96
C PRO A 195 6.79 17.82 -6.01
N PRO A 196 7.20 17.15 -7.10
CA PRO A 196 7.17 15.69 -7.21
C PRO A 196 7.92 14.98 -6.07
N VAL A 197 8.99 15.59 -5.56
CA VAL A 197 9.82 15.05 -4.47
C VAL A 197 9.17 15.18 -3.08
N TYR A 198 7.99 15.80 -2.96
CA TYR A 198 7.39 16.14 -1.66
C TYR A 198 7.33 14.96 -0.69
N PHE A 199 6.71 13.85 -1.11
CA PHE A 199 6.59 12.66 -0.25
C PHE A 199 7.95 11.99 -0.01
N LEU A 200 8.82 11.95 -1.01
CA LEU A 200 10.18 11.44 -0.85
C LEU A 200 10.94 12.20 0.25
N THR A 201 10.80 13.52 0.29
CA THR A 201 11.51 14.36 1.25
C THR A 201 10.88 14.34 2.66
N HIS A 202 9.55 14.31 2.74
CA HIS A 202 8.83 14.53 4.00
C HIS A 202 8.27 13.27 4.65
N ALA A 203 8.19 12.16 3.92
CA ALA A 203 7.59 10.93 4.43
C ALA A 203 8.38 9.66 4.11
N THR A 204 9.00 9.56 2.93
CA THR A 204 9.60 8.32 2.44
C THR A 204 11.09 8.46 2.13
N ALA A 205 11.82 9.28 2.91
CA ALA A 205 13.29 9.39 2.77
C ALA A 205 13.99 8.06 3.09
N ASP A 206 13.48 7.31 4.06
CA ASP A 206 13.85 5.93 4.42
C ASP A 206 12.55 5.14 4.66
N PRO A 207 11.84 4.73 3.59
CA PRO A 207 10.50 4.19 3.71
C PRO A 207 10.50 2.83 4.39
N LEU A 208 9.49 2.54 5.20
CA LEU A 208 9.21 1.18 5.60
C LEU A 208 8.55 0.45 4.44
N VAL A 209 9.27 -0.51 3.85
CA VAL A 209 8.77 -1.32 2.74
C VAL A 209 8.47 -2.73 3.21
N LEU A 210 7.22 -3.13 3.11
CA LEU A 210 6.74 -4.44 3.49
C LEU A 210 6.16 -5.16 2.27
N LEU A 211 6.42 -6.46 2.16
CA LEU A 211 5.88 -7.32 1.11
C LEU A 211 5.19 -8.52 1.74
N ARG A 212 4.06 -8.90 1.18
CA ARG A 212 3.37 -10.13 1.56
C ARG A 212 3.20 -11.02 0.34
N LEU A 213 3.50 -12.30 0.49
CA LEU A 213 3.01 -13.31 -0.43
C LEU A 213 1.80 -13.96 0.24
N PHE A 214 0.63 -13.87 -0.37
CA PHE A 214 -0.61 -14.45 0.16
C PHE A 214 -1.14 -15.54 -0.75
N ASN A 215 -1.41 -16.69 -0.18
CA ASN A 215 -2.13 -17.79 -0.81
C ASN A 215 -3.51 -17.95 -0.16
N TYR A 216 -4.54 -17.95 -1.00
CA TYR A 216 -5.92 -18.17 -0.58
C TYR A 216 -6.35 -19.54 -1.07
N PRO A 217 -6.33 -20.56 -0.21
CA PRO A 217 -6.71 -21.91 -0.61
C PRO A 217 -8.13 -21.95 -1.20
N ALA A 218 -8.31 -22.71 -2.26
CA ALA A 218 -9.63 -22.92 -2.83
C ALA A 218 -10.54 -23.63 -1.82
N VAL A 219 -11.73 -23.08 -1.60
CA VAL A 219 -12.76 -23.73 -0.79
C VAL A 219 -13.63 -24.59 -1.69
N PRO A 220 -13.70 -25.91 -1.47
CA PRO A 220 -14.54 -26.79 -2.26
C PRO A 220 -16.03 -26.37 -2.21
N ASP A 221 -16.75 -26.63 -3.28
CA ASP A 221 -18.19 -26.36 -3.33
C ASP A 221 -18.93 -27.09 -2.22
N GLY A 222 -19.82 -26.36 -1.54
CA GLY A 222 -20.59 -26.91 -0.42
C GLY A 222 -19.82 -27.05 0.90
N ALA A 223 -18.50 -26.85 0.91
CA ALA A 223 -17.74 -26.86 2.15
C ALA A 223 -18.04 -25.61 3.00
N VAL A 224 -18.25 -25.85 4.30
CA VAL A 224 -18.38 -24.81 5.33
C VAL A 224 -17.00 -24.55 5.90
N VAL A 225 -16.57 -23.28 5.90
CA VAL A 225 -15.35 -22.81 6.56
C VAL A 225 -15.72 -21.79 7.61
N GLU A 226 -14.97 -21.72 8.70
CA GLU A 226 -15.25 -20.79 9.81
C GLU A 226 -14.96 -19.32 9.42
N ALA A 227 -14.05 -19.08 8.47
CA ALA A 227 -13.72 -17.76 7.99
C ALA A 227 -14.78 -17.25 7.00
N PRO A 228 -15.35 -16.07 7.20
CA PRO A 228 -16.36 -15.52 6.29
C PRO A 228 -15.75 -14.92 5.00
N TRP A 229 -14.46 -14.61 4.99
CA TRP A 229 -13.74 -13.91 3.93
C TRP A 229 -12.36 -14.52 3.69
N GLY A 230 -11.80 -14.29 2.49
CA GLY A 230 -10.35 -14.42 2.25
C GLY A 230 -9.57 -13.41 3.08
N VAL A 231 -10.01 -12.13 3.05
CA VAL A 231 -9.60 -11.06 3.97
C VAL A 231 -10.84 -10.24 4.32
N GLY A 232 -11.05 -9.98 5.61
CA GLY A 232 -12.13 -9.13 6.09
C GLY A 232 -12.01 -7.67 5.63
N GLU A 233 -13.08 -6.89 5.82
CA GLU A 233 -13.08 -5.45 5.51
C GLU A 233 -12.02 -4.71 6.33
N HIS A 234 -11.18 -3.89 5.65
CA HIS A 234 -10.12 -3.10 6.28
C HIS A 234 -9.69 -1.96 5.37
N THR A 235 -8.92 -1.02 5.92
CA THR A 235 -8.10 -0.05 5.21
C THR A 235 -6.63 -0.35 5.42
N ASP A 236 -5.77 0.04 4.47
CA ASP A 236 -4.32 -0.08 4.63
C ASP A 236 -3.77 1.06 5.48
N TYR A 237 -2.69 0.81 6.19
CA TYR A 237 -2.20 1.71 7.24
C TYR A 237 -1.26 2.80 6.73
N GLY A 238 -0.49 2.52 5.66
CA GLY A 238 0.60 3.37 5.17
C GLY A 238 0.19 4.47 4.19
N LEU A 239 1.07 4.74 3.22
CA LEU A 239 0.81 5.72 2.16
C LEU A 239 0.17 5.06 0.94
N LEU A 240 0.81 4.01 0.40
CA LEU A 240 0.37 3.31 -0.80
C LEU A 240 0.52 1.80 -0.66
N THR A 241 -0.41 1.10 -1.25
CA THR A 241 -0.29 -0.33 -1.57
C THR A 241 -0.23 -0.52 -3.07
N LEU A 242 0.72 -1.34 -3.54
CA LEU A 242 0.82 -1.80 -4.92
C LEU A 242 0.63 -3.32 -4.91
N LEU A 243 -0.48 -3.76 -5.44
CA LEU A 243 -0.91 -5.15 -5.40
C LEU A 243 -0.79 -5.83 -6.76
N TYR A 244 0.07 -6.84 -6.88
CA TYR A 244 -0.07 -7.86 -7.90
C TYR A 244 -1.12 -8.87 -7.45
N GLN A 245 -2.02 -9.26 -8.33
CA GLN A 245 -2.97 -10.35 -8.15
C GLN A 245 -3.00 -11.25 -9.38
N ASP A 246 -3.17 -12.54 -9.16
CA ASP A 246 -3.37 -13.49 -10.25
C ASP A 246 -4.76 -13.32 -10.89
N ASP A 247 -5.10 -14.16 -11.87
CA ASP A 247 -6.35 -14.10 -12.63
C ASP A 247 -7.58 -14.67 -11.90
N SER A 248 -7.46 -15.00 -10.58
CA SER A 248 -8.57 -15.57 -9.78
C SER A 248 -9.62 -14.52 -9.35
N GLY A 249 -9.25 -13.25 -9.24
CA GLY A 249 -10.17 -12.19 -8.80
C GLY A 249 -10.47 -12.19 -7.30
N GLY A 250 -11.66 -11.72 -6.93
CA GLY A 250 -12.17 -11.74 -5.56
C GLY A 250 -11.87 -10.50 -4.71
N LEU A 251 -11.07 -9.53 -5.19
CA LEU A 251 -10.89 -8.23 -4.53
C LEU A 251 -12.12 -7.35 -4.76
N GLU A 252 -12.67 -6.80 -3.68
CA GLU A 252 -13.78 -5.84 -3.69
C GLU A 252 -13.37 -4.56 -2.96
N VAL A 253 -13.78 -3.42 -3.51
CA VAL A 253 -13.53 -2.07 -3.01
C VAL A 253 -14.86 -1.42 -2.65
N HIS A 254 -14.94 -0.74 -1.51
CA HIS A 254 -16.14 -0.05 -1.05
C HIS A 254 -16.26 1.33 -1.70
N ALA A 255 -16.87 1.38 -2.88
CA ALA A 255 -17.16 2.63 -3.57
C ALA A 255 -18.39 3.32 -2.93
N ARG A 256 -18.66 4.57 -3.33
CA ARG A 256 -19.79 5.38 -2.79
C ARG A 256 -21.15 4.71 -2.93
N ARG A 257 -21.37 3.82 -3.90
CA ARG A 257 -22.63 3.11 -4.16
C ARG A 257 -22.64 1.68 -3.65
N GLY A 258 -21.63 1.25 -2.95
CA GLY A 258 -21.47 -0.10 -2.44
C GLY A 258 -20.21 -0.79 -2.93
N TRP A 259 -20.14 -2.08 -2.76
CA TRP A 259 -18.97 -2.89 -3.14
C TRP A 259 -18.88 -3.07 -4.66
N ILE A 260 -17.72 -2.76 -5.22
CA ILE A 260 -17.38 -3.00 -6.63
C ILE A 260 -16.20 -3.97 -6.71
N GLU A 261 -16.19 -4.81 -7.73
CA GLU A 261 -15.04 -5.69 -7.97
C GLU A 261 -13.87 -4.93 -8.58
N ALA A 262 -12.66 -5.32 -8.18
CA ALA A 262 -11.40 -4.95 -8.81
C ALA A 262 -10.83 -6.20 -9.52
N PRO A 263 -11.34 -6.56 -10.71
CA PRO A 263 -10.93 -7.76 -11.42
C PRO A 263 -9.46 -7.67 -11.84
N PRO A 264 -8.76 -8.82 -11.98
CA PRO A 264 -7.40 -8.82 -12.48
C PRO A 264 -7.31 -8.26 -13.90
N LEU A 265 -6.40 -7.33 -14.11
CA LEU A 265 -6.07 -6.80 -15.44
C LEU A 265 -4.61 -7.14 -15.75
N PRO A 266 -4.33 -7.89 -16.82
CA PRO A 266 -2.97 -8.27 -17.18
C PRO A 266 -2.04 -7.06 -17.33
N GLY A 267 -0.83 -7.15 -16.81
CA GLY A 267 0.19 -6.09 -16.92
C GLY A 267 -0.11 -4.84 -16.08
N THR A 268 -0.95 -4.96 -15.05
CA THR A 268 -1.23 -3.86 -14.12
C THR A 268 -0.98 -4.26 -12.68
N PHE A 269 -0.76 -3.26 -11.82
CA PHE A 269 -0.94 -3.38 -10.37
C PHE A 269 -2.22 -2.67 -9.96
N VAL A 270 -2.95 -3.21 -8.98
CA VAL A 270 -3.94 -2.41 -8.23
C VAL A 270 -3.16 -1.52 -7.26
N CYS A 271 -3.48 -0.24 -7.27
CA CYS A 271 -2.91 0.72 -6.33
C CYS A 271 -4.00 1.33 -5.48
N ASN A 272 -3.79 1.41 -4.17
CA ASN A 272 -4.67 2.13 -3.26
C ASN A 272 -3.88 2.97 -2.26
N ILE A 273 -4.52 4.02 -1.80
CA ILE A 273 -4.00 4.87 -0.73
C ILE A 273 -4.37 4.31 0.64
N GLY A 274 -3.48 4.54 1.61
CA GLY A 274 -3.68 4.12 2.99
C GLY A 274 -3.98 5.28 3.95
N ASP A 275 -4.17 4.95 5.22
CA ASP A 275 -4.59 5.86 6.28
C ASP A 275 -3.64 7.05 6.48
N MET A 276 -2.32 6.84 6.27
CA MET A 276 -1.36 7.94 6.42
C MET A 276 -1.44 8.96 5.29
N LEU A 277 -1.74 8.54 4.06
CA LEU A 277 -1.97 9.49 2.97
C LEU A 277 -3.30 10.24 3.16
N ASP A 278 -4.34 9.57 3.63
CA ASP A 278 -5.61 10.19 4.06
C ASP A 278 -5.33 11.28 5.10
N ARG A 279 -4.57 10.95 6.16
CA ARG A 279 -4.17 11.91 7.19
C ARG A 279 -3.35 13.07 6.63
N MET A 280 -2.35 12.82 5.80
CA MET A 280 -1.51 13.88 5.20
C MET A 280 -2.33 14.82 4.32
N THR A 281 -3.33 14.31 3.64
CA THR A 281 -4.23 15.12 2.79
C THR A 281 -5.44 15.68 3.51
N ALA A 282 -5.50 15.56 4.84
CA ALA A 282 -6.60 16.04 5.69
C ALA A 282 -7.98 15.57 5.19
N GLY A 283 -8.09 14.31 4.77
CA GLY A 283 -9.32 13.71 4.26
C GLY A 283 -9.69 14.07 2.83
N LEU A 284 -8.87 14.88 2.11
CA LEU A 284 -9.10 15.17 0.69
C LEU A 284 -8.99 13.91 -0.18
N TYR A 285 -8.04 13.03 0.13
CA TYR A 285 -7.87 11.68 -0.41
C TYR A 285 -8.14 10.69 0.71
N ARG A 286 -9.24 9.96 0.61
CA ARG A 286 -9.70 9.11 1.70
C ARG A 286 -9.26 7.67 1.48
N SER A 287 -8.66 7.07 2.50
CA SER A 287 -8.40 5.62 2.56
C SER A 287 -9.72 4.85 2.47
N THR A 288 -9.78 3.86 1.58
CA THR A 288 -11.04 3.22 1.20
C THR A 288 -11.06 1.77 1.67
N PRO A 289 -12.14 1.34 2.36
CA PRO A 289 -12.30 -0.03 2.79
C PRO A 289 -12.32 -1.00 1.60
N HIS A 290 -11.66 -2.13 1.78
CA HIS A 290 -11.64 -3.21 0.81
C HIS A 290 -11.59 -4.57 1.50
N ARG A 291 -11.91 -5.64 0.75
CA ARG A 291 -11.98 -7.00 1.25
C ARG A 291 -11.70 -8.01 0.14
N VAL A 292 -11.45 -9.26 0.52
CA VAL A 292 -11.28 -10.36 -0.43
C VAL A 292 -12.31 -11.44 -0.15
N LYS A 293 -13.08 -11.83 -1.16
CA LYS A 293 -14.04 -12.94 -1.08
C LYS A 293 -13.34 -14.24 -0.77
N LEU A 294 -14.06 -15.19 -0.19
CA LEU A 294 -13.63 -16.58 -0.14
C LEU A 294 -13.36 -17.09 -1.56
N ASN A 295 -12.20 -17.71 -1.74
CA ASN A 295 -11.81 -18.26 -3.03
C ASN A 295 -12.56 -19.57 -3.31
N ARG A 296 -13.51 -19.55 -4.23
CA ARG A 296 -14.28 -20.70 -4.72
C ARG A 296 -13.98 -21.03 -6.19
N GLY A 297 -12.86 -20.52 -6.71
CA GLY A 297 -12.47 -20.64 -8.10
C GLY A 297 -11.84 -21.99 -8.50
N GLY A 298 -11.85 -23.00 -7.63
CA GLY A 298 -11.33 -24.36 -7.89
C GLY A 298 -9.79 -24.47 -7.90
N ARG A 299 -9.07 -23.37 -7.76
CA ARG A 299 -7.60 -23.30 -7.59
C ARG A 299 -7.24 -22.23 -6.59
N ASP A 300 -6.06 -22.36 -5.97
CA ASP A 300 -5.55 -21.35 -5.06
C ASP A 300 -5.31 -20.01 -5.75
N ARG A 301 -5.73 -18.92 -5.09
CA ARG A 301 -5.47 -17.54 -5.50
C ARG A 301 -4.17 -17.05 -4.88
N LEU A 302 -3.34 -16.40 -5.70
CA LEU A 302 -2.13 -15.70 -5.24
C LEU A 302 -2.33 -14.19 -5.31
N SER A 303 -1.91 -13.47 -4.27
CA SER A 303 -1.76 -12.03 -4.32
C SER A 303 -0.51 -11.55 -3.59
N VAL A 304 0.08 -10.46 -4.07
CA VAL A 304 1.38 -9.96 -3.59
C VAL A 304 1.27 -8.44 -3.38
N PRO A 305 0.75 -7.99 -2.23
CA PRO A 305 0.78 -6.58 -1.88
C PRO A 305 2.17 -6.15 -1.42
N LEU A 306 2.64 -5.03 -1.98
CA LEU A 306 3.75 -4.24 -1.47
C LEU A 306 3.19 -2.99 -0.81
N PHE A 307 3.55 -2.76 0.45
CA PHE A 307 3.20 -1.57 1.21
C PHE A 307 4.40 -0.61 1.20
N LEU A 308 4.17 0.58 0.70
CA LEU A 308 5.13 1.69 0.72
C LEU A 308 4.67 2.69 1.77
N ASP A 309 5.27 2.59 2.93
CA ASP A 309 4.87 3.29 4.12
C ASP A 309 5.81 4.46 4.44
N PRO A 310 5.40 5.43 5.28
CA PRO A 310 6.31 6.44 5.79
C PRO A 310 7.53 5.82 6.48
N SER A 311 8.61 6.59 6.59
CA SER A 311 9.72 6.24 7.47
C SER A 311 9.20 5.97 8.89
N PHE A 312 9.71 4.93 9.55
CA PHE A 312 9.16 4.41 10.82
C PHE A 312 9.07 5.49 11.91
N ASP A 313 10.10 6.32 12.04
CA ASP A 313 10.17 7.40 13.02
C ASP A 313 9.53 8.72 12.54
N SER A 314 8.95 8.73 11.35
CA SER A 314 8.35 9.92 10.76
C SER A 314 7.06 10.30 11.49
N ARG A 315 6.96 11.58 11.89
CA ARG A 315 5.68 12.15 12.38
C ARG A 315 4.83 12.56 11.19
N VAL A 316 3.79 11.79 10.92
CA VAL A 316 2.88 12.07 9.81
C VAL A 316 2.00 13.27 10.12
N GLN A 317 2.25 14.38 9.45
CA GLN A 317 1.55 15.64 9.62
C GLN A 317 0.72 15.98 8.37
N PRO A 318 -0.39 16.70 8.53
CA PRO A 318 -1.11 17.26 7.38
C PRO A 318 -0.20 18.16 6.53
N ILE A 319 -0.39 18.10 5.21
CA ILE A 319 0.31 18.97 4.26
C ILE A 319 0.00 20.43 4.60
N PRO A 320 1.03 21.29 4.77
CA PRO A 320 0.81 22.70 5.13
C PRO A 320 -0.08 23.42 4.13
N GLY A 321 -1.01 24.23 4.64
CA GLY A 321 -1.96 25.00 3.82
C GLY A 321 -3.26 24.27 3.48
N LEU A 322 -3.39 23.00 3.80
CA LEU A 322 -4.69 22.32 3.74
C LEU A 322 -5.59 22.77 4.91
N PRO A 323 -6.91 22.88 4.69
CA PRO A 323 -7.84 23.09 5.78
C PRO A 323 -7.76 21.94 6.79
N PRO A 324 -8.05 22.20 8.09
CA PRO A 324 -8.12 21.14 9.07
C PRO A 324 -9.09 20.03 8.61
N ALA A 325 -8.74 18.78 8.91
CA ALA A 325 -9.62 17.65 8.66
C ALA A 325 -10.86 17.75 9.57
N GLU A 326 -12.00 17.38 9.02
CA GLU A 326 -13.23 17.21 9.80
C GLU A 326 -13.20 15.82 10.48
N ASP A 327 -13.92 15.70 11.62
CA ASP A 327 -14.14 14.39 12.22
C ASP A 327 -15.15 13.61 11.36
N ASP A 328 -14.66 12.60 10.64
CA ASP A 328 -15.45 11.75 9.77
C ASP A 328 -15.61 10.31 10.33
N SER A 329 -15.23 10.09 11.61
CA SER A 329 -15.28 8.77 12.27
C SER A 329 -16.64 8.10 12.15
N ALA A 330 -17.73 8.83 12.27
CA ALA A 330 -19.08 8.28 12.12
C ALA A 330 -19.37 7.65 10.73
N SER A 331 -18.58 8.01 9.70
CA SER A 331 -18.69 7.48 8.35
C SER A 331 -17.57 6.49 7.98
N ARG A 332 -16.68 6.17 8.92
CA ARG A 332 -15.60 5.18 8.73
C ARG A 332 -16.06 3.78 9.15
N TRP A 333 -15.57 2.80 8.46
CA TRP A 333 -15.94 1.39 8.68
C TRP A 333 -15.62 0.89 10.10
N ASP A 334 -14.54 1.41 10.73
CA ASP A 334 -14.06 1.05 12.07
C ASP A 334 -14.35 2.13 13.13
N ALA A 335 -15.13 3.16 12.76
CA ALA A 335 -15.45 4.33 13.58
C ALA A 335 -14.20 5.08 14.13
N SER A 336 -13.03 4.90 13.50
CA SER A 336 -11.77 5.52 13.92
C SER A 336 -11.52 6.83 13.19
N ASN A 337 -11.04 7.86 13.91
CA ASN A 337 -10.58 9.11 13.31
C ASN A 337 -9.06 9.09 13.16
N VAL A 338 -8.55 8.88 11.93
CA VAL A 338 -7.11 8.86 11.66
C VAL A 338 -6.45 10.25 11.83
N HIS A 339 -7.24 11.32 11.83
CA HIS A 339 -6.72 12.69 11.87
C HIS A 339 -6.30 13.15 13.26
N VAL A 340 -6.82 12.52 14.34
CA VAL A 340 -6.48 12.87 15.73
C VAL A 340 -5.27 12.13 16.26
N PHE A 341 -4.74 11.15 15.51
CA PHE A 341 -3.58 10.39 15.96
C PHE A 341 -2.37 11.31 16.17
N ALA A 342 -1.67 11.16 17.31
CA ALA A 342 -0.43 11.86 17.63
C ALA A 342 0.67 10.82 17.91
N GLY A 343 1.78 10.90 17.20
CA GLY A 343 2.90 9.97 17.31
C GLY A 343 3.67 9.83 16.00
N THR A 344 4.57 8.86 15.95
CA THR A 344 5.27 8.46 14.75
C THR A 344 4.44 7.47 13.94
N TYR A 345 4.82 7.23 12.68
CA TYR A 345 4.20 6.16 11.90
C TYR A 345 4.37 4.80 12.57
N GLY A 346 5.56 4.57 13.16
CA GLY A 346 5.83 3.35 13.93
C GLY A 346 4.82 3.14 15.06
N ASP A 347 4.53 4.17 15.87
CA ASP A 347 3.53 4.10 16.95
C ASP A 347 2.15 3.71 16.41
N TYR A 348 1.74 4.31 15.28
CA TYR A 348 0.48 3.98 14.62
C TYR A 348 0.43 2.52 14.16
N LEU A 349 1.46 2.10 13.43
CA LEU A 349 1.53 0.77 12.85
C LEU A 349 1.59 -0.32 13.93
N MET A 350 2.38 -0.11 14.99
CA MET A 350 2.47 -1.06 16.10
C MET A 350 1.14 -1.25 16.82
N GLY A 351 0.35 -0.17 16.98
CA GLY A 351 -1.01 -0.25 17.52
C GLY A 351 -1.99 -1.03 16.64
N LYS A 352 -1.70 -1.17 15.33
CA LYS A 352 -2.53 -1.95 14.40
C LYS A 352 -2.05 -3.41 14.27
N VAL A 353 -0.73 -3.62 14.12
CA VAL A 353 -0.13 -4.95 13.91
C VAL A 353 -0.40 -5.90 15.07
N GLY A 354 -0.33 -5.40 16.31
CA GLY A 354 -0.64 -6.19 17.50
C GLY A 354 -2.08 -6.71 17.56
N LYS A 355 -3.01 -6.11 16.81
CA LYS A 355 -4.41 -6.56 16.75
C LYS A 355 -4.62 -7.72 15.79
N VAL A 356 -3.84 -7.77 14.70
CA VAL A 356 -3.97 -8.83 13.68
C VAL A 356 -3.21 -10.11 14.05
N PHE A 357 -2.21 -10.01 14.94
CA PHE A 357 -1.45 -11.14 15.51
C PHE A 357 -1.29 -10.97 17.04
N PRO A 358 -2.36 -11.14 17.84
CA PRO A 358 -2.33 -10.81 19.26
C PRO A 358 -1.28 -11.60 20.06
N GLU A 359 -1.14 -12.91 19.80
CA GLU A 359 -0.17 -13.78 20.51
C GLU A 359 1.26 -13.38 20.18
N LEU A 360 1.57 -13.15 18.91
CA LEU A 360 2.87 -12.71 18.48
C LEU A 360 3.15 -11.29 19.00
N GLY A 361 2.15 -10.40 18.97
CA GLY A 361 2.23 -9.06 19.54
C GLY A 361 2.64 -9.09 21.01
N ALA A 362 1.97 -9.90 21.80
CA ALA A 362 2.26 -10.05 23.23
C ALA A 362 3.67 -10.62 23.51
N SER A 363 4.24 -11.42 22.60
CA SER A 363 5.55 -12.04 22.80
C SER A 363 6.73 -11.22 22.26
N VAL A 364 6.51 -10.32 21.30
CA VAL A 364 7.57 -9.63 20.53
C VAL A 364 7.57 -8.13 20.76
N LEU A 365 6.41 -7.57 21.07
CA LEU A 365 6.26 -6.14 21.36
C LEU A 365 6.34 -5.90 22.86
N PRO A 366 6.97 -4.81 23.32
CA PRO A 366 7.04 -4.47 24.73
C PRO A 366 5.69 -4.15 25.34
#